data_096cefeec590d66c97b01bf6326fe90b
#
_entry.id   096cefeec590d66c97b01bf6326fe90b
#
_cell.length_a   1.000
_cell.length_b   1.000
_cell.length_c   1.000
_cell.angle_alpha   90.00
_cell.angle_beta   90.00
_cell.angle_gamma   90.00
#
_symmetry.space_group_name_H-M   'P 1'
#
loop_
_entity.id
_entity.type
_entity.pdbx_description
1 polymer ?
#
loop_
_entity_poly.entity_id
_entity_poly.type
_entity_poly.pdbx_seq_one_letter_code
_entity_poly.pdbx_strand_id
1 'polypeptide(L)'
;CHYLLHPCDDLHLAMVINPETLSASKKVLLIDIGGTNVRTCCADIGTSVLLNPQKVNTSCLNSFDDLIHKFLTEDPLIDHIVFSVAGPKVNNSITMTNREFTLDADSVLKKFNISSCHILNDWESIGYSLSLFTDDDMTQIVPGNSFNETALIIGPGTGLGAALVIRDNIVLPTEIGNSILSIDSLMVSSTLKNSSD
;
A
#
# COMPACT_ATOMS: atom_id res chain seq x y z
N CYS A 1 -19.84 6.71 7.11
CA CYS A 1 -20.09 5.73 6.04
C CYS A 1 -19.17 4.54 6.24
N HIS A 2 -19.66 3.32 6.02
CA HIS A 2 -18.86 2.11 6.04
C HIS A 2 -18.94 1.47 4.67
N TYR A 3 -17.80 1.22 4.05
CA TYR A 3 -17.66 0.65 2.72
C TYR A 3 -16.80 -0.61 2.78
N LEU A 4 -17.13 -1.60 1.94
CA LEU A 4 -16.25 -2.71 1.60
C LEU A 4 -15.54 -2.39 0.29
N LEU A 5 -14.24 -2.54 0.28
CA LEU A 5 -13.44 -2.45 -0.94
C LEU A 5 -13.52 -3.79 -1.65
N HIS A 6 -13.83 -3.75 -2.95
CA HIS A 6 -13.68 -4.93 -3.78
C HIS A 6 -12.19 -5.16 -4.05
N PRO A 7 -11.72 -6.40 -4.08
CA PRO A 7 -10.34 -6.70 -4.42
C PRO A 7 -10.10 -6.37 -5.90
N CYS A 8 -9.81 -5.10 -6.18
CA CYS A 8 -9.24 -4.68 -7.43
C CYS A 8 -7.74 -4.87 -7.34
N ASP A 9 -7.21 -5.81 -8.08
CA ASP A 9 -5.88 -6.38 -7.87
C ASP A 9 -4.71 -5.41 -8.16
N ASP A 10 -4.90 -4.20 -8.69
CA ASP A 10 -3.79 -3.50 -9.36
C ASP A 10 -3.67 -1.97 -9.15
N LEU A 11 -4.47 -1.30 -8.32
CA LEU A 11 -4.59 0.17 -8.40
C LEU A 11 -3.88 1.00 -7.32
N HIS A 12 -3.24 0.41 -6.34
CA HIS A 12 -2.98 1.10 -5.06
C HIS A 12 -1.72 1.97 -4.96
N LEU A 13 -0.86 2.05 -5.97
CA LEU A 13 0.46 2.68 -5.81
C LEU A 13 0.69 4.02 -6.53
N ALA A 14 -0.22 4.49 -7.35
CA ALA A 14 0.08 5.54 -8.34
C ALA A 14 0.22 7.00 -7.82
N MET A 15 -0.09 7.32 -6.56
CA MET A 15 -0.28 8.72 -6.11
C MET A 15 0.77 9.33 -5.19
N VAL A 16 1.89 8.70 -4.93
CA VAL A 16 2.87 9.22 -3.94
C VAL A 16 3.74 10.35 -4.46
N ILE A 17 3.77 10.60 -5.77
CA ILE A 17 4.67 11.59 -6.37
C ILE A 17 3.89 12.84 -6.75
N ASN A 18 4.28 13.98 -6.17
CA ASN A 18 3.67 15.28 -6.49
C ASN A 18 3.97 15.67 -7.95
N PRO A 19 2.95 15.88 -8.81
CA PRO A 19 3.16 16.16 -10.21
C PRO A 19 3.79 17.52 -10.51
N GLU A 20 3.82 18.46 -9.59
CA GLU A 20 4.33 19.82 -9.82
C GLU A 20 5.86 19.90 -9.99
N THR A 21 6.60 18.84 -9.70
CA THR A 21 8.08 18.83 -9.78
C THR A 21 8.65 18.16 -11.02
N LEU A 22 7.82 17.73 -11.98
CA LEU A 22 8.23 16.82 -13.04
C LEU A 22 8.19 17.42 -14.43
N SER A 23 9.34 17.36 -15.11
CA SER A 23 9.41 17.54 -16.55
C SER A 23 8.68 16.40 -17.26
N ALA A 24 7.90 16.70 -18.30
CA ALA A 24 7.12 15.73 -19.06
C ALA A 24 7.96 14.51 -19.48
N SER A 25 7.45 13.31 -19.21
CA SER A 25 7.89 11.98 -19.67
C SER A 25 8.62 11.05 -18.70
N LYS A 26 8.64 11.32 -17.39
CA LYS A 26 9.22 10.36 -16.44
C LYS A 26 8.19 9.34 -15.98
N LYS A 27 8.65 8.10 -15.77
CA LYS A 27 7.83 6.98 -15.30
C LYS A 27 8.19 6.60 -13.88
N VAL A 28 7.21 6.01 -13.21
CA VAL A 28 7.37 5.39 -11.90
C VAL A 28 7.26 3.88 -12.04
N LEU A 29 8.17 3.15 -11.40
CA LEU A 29 8.06 1.72 -11.17
C LEU A 29 7.39 1.50 -9.80
N LEU A 30 6.29 0.78 -9.80
CA LEU A 30 5.51 0.44 -8.63
C LEU A 30 5.78 -1.04 -8.29
N ILE A 31 6.14 -1.32 -7.04
CA ILE A 31 6.49 -2.67 -6.58
C ILE A 31 5.73 -2.96 -5.28
N ASP A 32 4.79 -3.88 -5.33
CA ASP A 32 4.08 -4.40 -4.15
C ASP A 32 4.70 -5.72 -3.71
N ILE A 33 5.27 -5.75 -2.51
CA ILE A 33 5.98 -6.91 -1.95
C ILE A 33 5.11 -7.54 -0.87
N GLY A 34 4.37 -8.55 -1.27
CA GLY A 34 3.63 -9.41 -0.33
C GLY A 34 4.47 -10.60 0.16
N GLY A 35 3.91 -11.37 1.09
CA GLY A 35 4.56 -12.55 1.64
C GLY A 35 4.90 -13.64 0.61
N THR A 36 4.02 -13.84 -0.37
CA THR A 36 4.13 -14.92 -1.37
C THR A 36 4.41 -14.41 -2.77
N ASN A 37 3.93 -13.23 -3.12
CA ASN A 37 4.02 -12.67 -4.46
C ASN A 37 4.59 -11.26 -4.40
N VAL A 38 5.28 -10.90 -5.47
CA VAL A 38 5.63 -9.52 -5.80
C VAL A 38 4.84 -9.12 -7.04
N ARG A 39 4.17 -7.98 -6.97
CA ARG A 39 3.48 -7.37 -8.12
C ARG A 39 4.27 -6.14 -8.54
N THR A 40 4.36 -5.94 -9.82
CA THR A 40 5.05 -4.78 -10.40
C THR A 40 4.24 -4.20 -11.54
N CYS A 41 4.28 -2.91 -11.69
CA CYS A 41 3.79 -2.21 -12.88
C CYS A 41 4.53 -0.89 -13.05
N CYS A 42 4.42 -0.30 -14.22
CA CYS A 42 4.89 1.06 -14.48
C CYS A 42 3.70 1.98 -14.65
N ALA A 43 3.89 3.26 -14.42
CA ALA A 43 2.92 4.29 -14.76
C ALA A 43 3.63 5.56 -15.21
N ASP A 44 2.99 6.32 -16.10
CA ASP A 44 3.40 7.69 -16.37
C ASP A 44 2.96 8.56 -15.19
N ILE A 45 3.85 9.40 -14.70
CA ILE A 45 3.57 10.23 -13.54
C ILE A 45 2.42 11.20 -13.83
N GLY A 46 1.49 11.29 -12.91
CA GLY A 46 0.27 12.09 -13.07
C GLY A 46 -0.87 11.36 -13.79
N THR A 47 -0.73 10.08 -14.09
CA THR A 47 -1.81 9.24 -14.64
C THR A 47 -2.18 8.11 -13.68
N SER A 48 -3.40 7.59 -13.83
CA SER A 48 -3.87 6.39 -13.13
C SER A 48 -3.77 5.12 -13.99
N VAL A 49 -3.12 5.21 -15.16
CA VAL A 49 -3.01 4.08 -16.08
C VAL A 49 -1.78 3.24 -15.74
N LEU A 50 -2.02 2.00 -15.38
CA LEU A 50 -0.97 1.03 -15.10
C LEU A 50 -0.49 0.34 -16.37
N LEU A 51 0.82 0.30 -16.56
CA LEU A 51 1.49 -0.26 -17.73
C LEU A 51 2.22 -1.54 -17.32
N ASN A 52 2.06 -2.59 -18.13
CA ASN A 52 2.79 -3.86 -17.99
C ASN A 52 2.70 -4.48 -16.58
N PRO A 53 1.50 -4.72 -16.02
CA PRO A 53 1.39 -5.35 -14.72
C PRO A 53 1.96 -6.78 -14.78
N GLN A 54 2.80 -7.12 -13.80
CA GLN A 54 3.42 -8.44 -13.66
C GLN A 54 3.21 -8.94 -12.23
N LYS A 55 3.08 -10.26 -12.09
CA LYS A 55 3.03 -10.94 -10.80
C LYS A 55 4.02 -12.09 -10.82
N VAL A 56 4.92 -12.10 -9.85
CA VAL A 56 5.96 -13.13 -9.73
C VAL A 56 5.91 -13.71 -8.32
N ASN A 57 6.06 -15.02 -8.20
CA ASN A 57 6.21 -15.63 -6.89
C ASN A 57 7.55 -15.20 -6.28
N THR A 58 7.53 -14.78 -5.02
CA THR A 58 8.72 -14.26 -4.33
C THR A 58 9.85 -15.30 -4.26
N SER A 59 9.53 -16.61 -4.26
CA SER A 59 10.53 -17.69 -4.29
C SER A 59 11.26 -17.82 -5.63
N CYS A 60 10.71 -17.23 -6.70
CA CYS A 60 11.31 -17.21 -8.03
C CYS A 60 12.23 -16.00 -8.26
N LEU A 61 12.30 -15.07 -7.31
CA LEU A 61 13.18 -13.91 -7.40
C LEU A 61 14.56 -14.26 -6.87
N ASN A 62 15.59 -14.04 -7.68
CA ASN A 62 16.98 -14.14 -7.22
C ASN A 62 17.29 -13.01 -6.22
N SER A 63 16.93 -11.78 -6.59
CA SER A 63 17.03 -10.61 -5.71
C SER A 63 16.06 -9.50 -6.15
N PHE A 64 15.75 -8.59 -5.25
CA PHE A 64 15.00 -7.36 -5.62
C PHE A 64 15.84 -6.44 -6.50
N ASP A 65 17.14 -6.44 -6.34
CA ASP A 65 18.06 -5.67 -7.16
C ASP A 65 18.02 -6.10 -8.62
N ASP A 66 17.99 -7.40 -8.89
CA ASP A 66 17.86 -7.93 -10.26
C ASP A 66 16.51 -7.55 -10.88
N LEU A 67 15.45 -7.57 -10.07
CA LEU A 67 14.13 -7.13 -10.52
C LEU A 67 14.15 -5.66 -10.92
N ILE A 68 14.67 -4.78 -10.07
CA ILE A 68 14.77 -3.35 -10.35
C ILE A 68 15.64 -3.11 -11.59
N HIS A 69 16.82 -3.74 -11.64
CA HIS A 69 17.75 -3.59 -12.76
C HIS A 69 17.10 -3.99 -14.09
N LYS A 70 16.32 -5.07 -14.10
CA LYS A 70 15.56 -5.50 -15.28
C LYS A 70 14.66 -4.38 -15.78
N PHE A 71 13.81 -3.81 -14.91
CA PHE A 71 12.87 -2.76 -15.31
C PHE A 71 13.55 -1.48 -15.79
N LEU A 72 14.62 -1.05 -15.10
CA LEU A 72 15.38 0.14 -15.49
C LEU A 72 16.13 -0.05 -16.83
N THR A 73 16.49 -1.30 -17.15
CA THR A 73 17.12 -1.63 -18.43
C THR A 73 16.10 -1.67 -19.56
N GLU A 74 14.90 -2.23 -19.31
CA GLU A 74 13.82 -2.34 -20.28
C GLU A 74 13.17 -0.98 -20.59
N ASP A 75 13.07 -0.08 -19.59
CA ASP A 75 12.52 1.25 -19.77
C ASP A 75 13.37 2.32 -19.06
N PRO A 76 14.28 2.99 -19.79
CA PRO A 76 15.14 4.04 -19.24
C PRO A 76 14.41 5.32 -18.81
N LEU A 77 13.11 5.45 -19.08
CA LEU A 77 12.29 6.57 -18.60
C LEU A 77 11.87 6.42 -17.15
N ILE A 78 12.04 5.22 -16.57
CA ILE A 78 11.78 4.98 -15.14
C ILE A 78 12.87 5.71 -14.33
N ASP A 79 12.46 6.68 -13.55
CA ASP A 79 13.34 7.51 -12.73
C ASP A 79 12.84 7.64 -11.28
N HIS A 80 11.71 6.99 -10.99
CA HIS A 80 11.09 6.96 -9.68
C HIS A 80 10.66 5.53 -9.34
N ILE A 81 10.81 5.14 -8.07
CA ILE A 81 10.36 3.84 -7.58
C ILE A 81 9.52 4.04 -6.32
N VAL A 82 8.40 3.34 -6.25
CA VAL A 82 7.57 3.26 -5.05
C VAL A 82 7.39 1.80 -4.66
N PHE A 83 7.69 1.49 -3.42
CA PHE A 83 7.45 0.19 -2.84
C PHE A 83 6.25 0.23 -1.89
N SER A 84 5.42 -0.79 -1.95
CA SER A 84 4.45 -1.17 -0.93
C SER A 84 4.94 -2.45 -0.26
N VAL A 85 5.10 -2.44 1.05
CA VAL A 85 5.71 -3.57 1.77
C VAL A 85 4.98 -3.81 3.08
N ALA A 86 4.59 -5.05 3.34
CA ALA A 86 4.03 -5.43 4.63
C ALA A 86 5.10 -5.39 5.72
N GLY A 87 4.92 -4.57 6.74
CA GLY A 87 5.82 -4.46 7.88
C GLY A 87 5.89 -3.05 8.48
N PRO A 88 6.48 -2.94 9.67
CA PRO A 88 6.65 -1.66 10.33
C PRO A 88 7.66 -0.78 9.61
N LYS A 89 7.24 0.44 9.31
CA LYS A 89 8.08 1.47 8.67
C LYS A 89 8.78 2.31 9.73
N VAL A 90 10.09 2.42 9.61
CA VAL A 90 10.90 3.31 10.44
C VAL A 90 11.72 4.22 9.52
N ASN A 91 11.44 5.51 9.56
CA ASN A 91 11.98 6.48 8.61
C ASN A 91 11.62 6.11 7.16
N ASN A 92 12.62 5.92 6.30
CA ASN A 92 12.44 5.50 4.91
C ASN A 92 12.92 4.05 4.68
N SER A 93 12.69 3.19 5.67
CA SER A 93 13.10 1.79 5.68
C SER A 93 11.99 0.91 6.25
N ILE A 94 11.82 -0.28 5.69
CA ILE A 94 10.91 -1.32 6.20
C ILE A 94 11.68 -2.63 6.36
N THR A 95 11.49 -3.27 7.52
CA THR A 95 11.94 -4.64 7.74
C THR A 95 10.76 -5.58 7.65
N MET A 96 10.82 -6.55 6.74
CA MET A 96 9.74 -7.52 6.57
C MET A 96 9.68 -8.48 7.76
N THR A 97 8.50 -8.62 8.36
CA THR A 97 8.27 -9.49 9.52
C THR A 97 8.50 -10.98 9.23
N ASN A 98 8.28 -11.40 7.99
CA ASN A 98 8.31 -12.82 7.60
C ASN A 98 9.63 -13.22 6.90
N ARG A 99 10.58 -12.33 6.77
CA ARG A 99 11.88 -12.54 6.12
C ARG A 99 12.91 -11.62 6.76
N GLU A 100 14.13 -12.09 6.90
CA GLU A 100 15.28 -11.26 7.30
C GLU A 100 15.71 -10.35 6.13
N PHE A 101 14.81 -9.47 5.72
CA PHE A 101 15.04 -8.55 4.62
C PHE A 101 14.62 -7.14 5.03
N THR A 102 15.54 -6.21 4.89
CA THR A 102 15.30 -4.78 5.10
C THR A 102 15.44 -4.06 3.78
N LEU A 103 14.41 -3.30 3.42
CA LEU A 103 14.42 -2.40 2.28
C LEU A 103 14.67 -0.97 2.78
N ASP A 104 15.67 -0.32 2.21
CA ASP A 104 16.07 1.04 2.54
C ASP A 104 16.10 1.90 1.28
N ALA A 105 15.30 2.96 1.25
CA ALA A 105 15.13 3.78 0.06
C ALA A 105 16.39 4.56 -0.32
N ASP A 106 17.20 5.00 0.66
CA ASP A 106 18.42 5.74 0.36
C ASP A 106 19.47 4.83 -0.29
N SER A 107 19.48 3.56 0.10
CA SER A 107 20.33 2.54 -0.54
C SER A 107 19.91 2.28 -1.97
N VAL A 108 18.59 2.17 -2.24
CA VAL A 108 18.04 2.00 -3.59
C VAL A 108 18.37 3.21 -4.47
N LEU A 109 18.12 4.44 -3.97
CA LEU A 109 18.46 5.68 -4.66
C LEU A 109 19.90 5.72 -5.11
N LYS A 110 20.84 5.45 -4.19
CA LYS A 110 22.28 5.48 -4.48
C LYS A 110 22.68 4.39 -5.46
N LYS A 111 22.14 3.19 -5.30
CA LYS A 111 22.51 2.03 -6.11
C LYS A 111 22.07 2.15 -7.56
N PHE A 112 20.85 2.65 -7.79
CA PHE A 112 20.25 2.70 -9.12
C PHE A 112 20.29 4.08 -9.77
N ASN A 113 20.80 5.10 -9.07
CA ASN A 113 20.92 6.47 -9.56
C ASN A 113 19.61 7.03 -10.14
N ILE A 114 18.51 6.84 -9.41
CA ILE A 114 17.15 7.33 -9.73
C ILE A 114 16.84 8.60 -8.96
N SER A 115 15.86 9.38 -9.42
CA SER A 115 15.51 10.67 -8.81
C SER A 115 14.77 10.54 -7.48
N SER A 116 13.93 9.53 -7.31
CA SER A 116 13.25 9.29 -6.02
C SER A 116 12.95 7.81 -5.76
N CYS A 117 12.95 7.46 -4.49
CA CYS A 117 12.49 6.17 -3.99
C CYS A 117 11.64 6.37 -2.74
N HIS A 118 10.44 5.85 -2.75
CA HIS A 118 9.52 5.90 -1.61
C HIS A 118 9.17 4.48 -1.17
N ILE A 119 9.11 4.28 0.14
CA ILE A 119 8.67 3.02 0.72
C ILE A 119 7.43 3.31 1.56
N LEU A 120 6.36 2.62 1.27
CA LEU A 120 5.09 2.68 1.97
C LEU A 120 4.84 1.36 2.70
N ASN A 121 4.20 1.42 3.85
CA ASN A 121 3.54 0.25 4.38
C ASN A 121 2.38 -0.16 3.44
N ASP A 122 2.01 -1.43 3.39
CA ASP A 122 0.95 -1.94 2.52
C ASP A 122 -0.40 -1.23 2.74
N TRP A 123 -0.78 -0.97 4.00
CA TRP A 123 -1.99 -0.22 4.33
C TRP A 123 -1.86 1.29 4.10
N GLU A 124 -0.66 1.85 4.23
CA GLU A 124 -0.36 3.23 3.83
C GLU A 124 -0.62 3.43 2.33
N SER A 125 -0.24 2.45 1.51
CA SER A 125 -0.48 2.47 0.06
C SER A 125 -1.98 2.49 -0.27
N ILE A 126 -2.78 1.67 0.43
CA ILE A 126 -4.25 1.68 0.29
C ILE A 126 -4.81 3.04 0.72
N GLY A 127 -4.29 3.63 1.79
CA GLY A 127 -4.69 4.95 2.25
C GLY A 127 -4.52 6.02 1.19
N TYR A 128 -3.39 6.07 0.51
CA TYR A 128 -3.13 7.02 -0.56
C TYR A 128 -4.01 6.79 -1.79
N SER A 129 -4.47 5.57 -2.05
CA SER A 129 -5.34 5.26 -3.18
C SER A 129 -6.82 5.55 -2.92
N LEU A 130 -7.23 5.87 -1.69
CA LEU A 130 -8.63 6.05 -1.34
C LEU A 130 -9.36 7.09 -2.21
N SER A 131 -8.69 8.18 -2.58
CA SER A 131 -9.25 9.22 -3.43
C SER A 131 -9.45 8.79 -4.89
N LEU A 132 -8.89 7.65 -5.31
CA LEU A 132 -9.03 7.09 -6.64
C LEU A 132 -10.19 6.10 -6.75
N PHE A 133 -10.71 5.60 -5.62
CA PHE A 133 -11.82 4.67 -5.64
C PHE A 133 -13.10 5.33 -6.12
N THR A 134 -13.81 4.62 -6.96
CA THR A 134 -15.13 4.98 -7.48
C THR A 134 -16.23 4.17 -6.79
N ASP A 135 -17.47 4.49 -7.05
CA ASP A 135 -18.62 3.73 -6.53
C ASP A 135 -18.60 2.26 -7.03
N ASP A 136 -17.96 1.99 -8.17
CA ASP A 136 -17.80 0.62 -8.70
C ASP A 136 -16.79 -0.20 -7.90
N ASP A 137 -15.84 0.46 -7.24
CA ASP A 137 -14.79 -0.18 -6.42
C ASP A 137 -15.24 -0.42 -4.97
N MET A 138 -16.38 0.14 -4.57
CA MET A 138 -16.84 0.13 -3.18
C MET A 138 -18.29 -0.28 -3.04
N THR A 139 -18.59 -1.04 -2.01
CA THR A 139 -19.98 -1.34 -1.62
C THR A 139 -20.30 -0.64 -0.29
N GLN A 140 -21.30 0.25 -0.30
CA GLN A 140 -21.77 0.87 0.93
C GLN A 140 -22.56 -0.12 1.77
N ILE A 141 -22.07 -0.43 2.98
CA ILE A 141 -22.73 -1.37 3.90
C ILE A 141 -23.70 -0.63 4.80
N VAL A 142 -23.29 0.51 5.34
CA VAL A 142 -24.09 1.33 6.23
C VAL A 142 -24.12 2.76 5.71
N PRO A 143 -25.30 3.32 5.42
CA PRO A 143 -25.41 4.71 5.00
C PRO A 143 -24.99 5.65 6.14
N GLY A 144 -24.43 6.78 5.80
CA GLY A 144 -24.00 7.79 6.76
C GLY A 144 -23.37 8.99 6.05
N ASN A 145 -23.13 10.04 6.80
CA ASN A 145 -22.48 11.26 6.30
C ASN A 145 -21.08 11.35 6.91
N SER A 146 -20.09 11.67 6.08
CA SER A 146 -18.78 12.08 6.55
C SER A 146 -18.89 13.43 7.28
N PHE A 147 -18.23 13.57 8.42
CA PHE A 147 -18.34 14.81 9.17
C PHE A 147 -16.99 15.49 9.47
N ASN A 148 -15.85 14.83 9.27
CA ASN A 148 -14.54 15.38 9.65
C ASN A 148 -13.42 15.08 8.64
N GLU A 149 -13.75 14.72 7.42
CA GLU A 149 -12.76 14.41 6.37
C GLU A 149 -11.67 13.39 6.83
N THR A 150 -12.07 12.48 7.70
CA THR A 150 -11.17 11.43 8.22
C THR A 150 -11.76 10.07 7.90
N ALA A 151 -10.96 9.19 7.34
CA ALA A 151 -11.32 7.80 7.08
C ALA A 151 -10.36 6.85 7.80
N LEU A 152 -10.91 5.81 8.40
CA LEU A 152 -10.16 4.67 8.90
C LEU A 152 -10.34 3.51 7.94
N ILE A 153 -9.24 3.06 7.36
CA ILE A 153 -9.21 1.88 6.50
C ILE A 153 -8.79 0.69 7.35
N ILE A 154 -9.54 -0.38 7.27
CA ILE A 154 -9.29 -1.60 8.05
C ILE A 154 -9.42 -2.80 7.12
N GLY A 155 -8.48 -3.72 7.20
CA GLY A 155 -8.52 -4.98 6.46
C GLY A 155 -8.13 -6.17 7.30
N PRO A 156 -9.08 -7.07 7.58
CA PRO A 156 -8.78 -8.34 8.20
C PRO A 156 -8.10 -9.26 7.18
N GLY A 157 -6.94 -9.79 7.56
CA GLY A 157 -6.16 -10.75 6.79
C GLY A 157 -5.52 -11.77 7.73
N THR A 158 -4.26 -12.13 7.53
CA THR A 158 -3.48 -12.92 8.49
C THR A 158 -3.36 -12.18 9.84
N GLY A 159 -3.38 -10.85 9.80
CA GLY A 159 -3.52 -9.93 10.93
C GLY A 159 -4.61 -8.90 10.63
N LEU A 160 -4.64 -7.81 11.37
CA LEU A 160 -5.49 -6.66 11.10
C LEU A 160 -4.60 -5.52 10.61
N GLY A 161 -4.69 -5.21 9.33
CA GLY A 161 -4.05 -4.03 8.77
C GLY A 161 -4.95 -2.81 8.90
N ALA A 162 -4.37 -1.63 9.11
CA ALA A 162 -5.14 -0.40 9.14
C ALA A 162 -4.28 0.83 8.82
N ALA A 163 -4.94 1.84 8.22
CA ALA A 163 -4.38 3.16 8.02
C ALA A 163 -5.44 4.23 8.31
N LEU A 164 -5.00 5.36 8.85
CA LEU A 164 -5.85 6.53 9.05
C LEU A 164 -5.55 7.55 7.96
N VAL A 165 -6.58 7.97 7.25
CA VAL A 165 -6.49 9.00 6.21
C VAL A 165 -7.14 10.27 6.72
N ILE A 166 -6.42 11.39 6.66
CA ILE A 166 -6.87 12.70 7.11
C ILE A 166 -6.86 13.63 5.89
N ARG A 167 -8.02 14.21 5.56
CA ARG A 167 -8.19 15.18 4.46
C ARG A 167 -7.62 14.68 3.13
N ASP A 168 -7.89 13.41 2.80
CA ASP A 168 -7.60 12.73 1.54
C ASP A 168 -6.10 12.63 1.13
N ASN A 169 -5.19 13.24 1.88
CA ASN A 169 -3.79 13.29 1.50
C ASN A 169 -2.77 13.04 2.62
N ILE A 170 -3.19 12.97 3.88
CA ILE A 170 -2.32 12.60 5.00
C ILE A 170 -2.67 11.20 5.42
N VAL A 171 -1.80 10.26 5.14
CA VAL A 171 -1.97 8.86 5.52
C VAL A 171 -1.03 8.51 6.65
N LEU A 172 -1.61 8.01 7.74
CA LEU A 172 -0.88 7.53 8.90
C LEU A 172 -0.99 6.00 8.94
N PRO A 173 0.08 5.27 8.62
CA PRO A 173 0.09 3.82 8.79
C PRO A 173 -0.02 3.48 10.28
N THR A 174 -0.70 2.41 10.60
CA THR A 174 -0.88 1.97 11.97
C THR A 174 -0.54 0.50 12.12
N GLU A 175 -0.03 0.10 13.27
CA GLU A 175 0.16 -1.28 13.67
C GLU A 175 -0.94 -1.74 14.65
N ILE A 176 -2.17 -1.26 14.43
CA ILE A 176 -3.30 -1.51 15.34
C ILE A 176 -3.63 -3.01 15.47
N GLY A 177 -3.32 -3.79 14.45
CA GLY A 177 -3.48 -5.25 14.49
C GLY A 177 -2.58 -5.94 15.50
N ASN A 178 -1.52 -5.28 15.93
CA ASN A 178 -0.62 -5.74 16.99
C ASN A 178 -1.03 -5.23 18.38
N SER A 179 -2.11 -4.45 18.46
CA SER A 179 -2.60 -3.91 19.73
C SER A 179 -3.41 -4.98 20.47
N ILE A 180 -3.22 -5.07 21.78
CA ILE A 180 -4.05 -5.90 22.64
C ILE A 180 -5.29 -5.08 22.97
N LEU A 181 -6.44 -5.48 22.41
CA LEU A 181 -7.73 -4.98 22.85
C LEU A 181 -8.09 -5.71 24.15
N SER A 182 -8.06 -4.98 25.26
CA SER A 182 -8.62 -5.44 26.51
C SER A 182 -10.14 -5.44 26.41
N ILE A 183 -10.71 -6.49 25.85
CA ILE A 183 -12.17 -6.68 25.86
C ILE A 183 -12.51 -7.28 27.20
N ASP A 184 -13.29 -6.56 27.99
CA ASP A 184 -13.84 -7.10 29.24
C ASP A 184 -14.65 -8.36 28.91
N SER A 185 -14.24 -9.50 29.43
CA SER A 185 -14.82 -10.82 29.15
C SER A 185 -16.33 -10.91 29.43
N LEU A 186 -16.85 -10.00 30.25
CA LEU A 186 -18.27 -9.86 30.53
C LEU A 186 -19.09 -9.26 29.37
N MET A 187 -18.49 -8.40 28.55
CA MET A 187 -19.20 -7.83 27.41
C MET A 187 -19.36 -8.83 26.25
N VAL A 188 -18.36 -9.68 26.00
CA VAL A 188 -18.43 -10.68 24.94
C VAL A 188 -19.49 -11.74 25.23
N SER A 189 -19.66 -12.15 26.50
CA SER A 189 -20.63 -13.14 26.86
C SER A 189 -22.09 -12.67 26.78
N SER A 190 -22.36 -11.38 26.93
CA SER A 190 -23.70 -10.80 26.79
C SER A 190 -24.16 -10.62 25.35
N THR A 191 -23.23 -10.31 24.45
CA THR A 191 -23.56 -10.07 23.02
C THR A 191 -23.79 -11.39 22.27
N LEU A 192 -23.07 -12.46 22.61
CA LEU A 192 -23.26 -13.78 21.98
C LEU A 192 -24.51 -14.53 22.47
N LYS A 193 -25.06 -14.20 23.65
CA LYS A 193 -26.31 -14.81 24.14
C LYS A 193 -27.57 -14.24 23.49
N ASN A 194 -27.49 -13.04 22.90
CA ASN A 194 -28.66 -12.40 22.25
C ASN A 194 -28.73 -12.69 20.74
N SER A 195 -27.84 -13.50 20.17
CA SER A 195 -27.87 -13.91 18.78
C SER A 195 -28.34 -15.35 18.54
N SER A 196 -28.87 -16.02 19.56
CA SER A 196 -29.35 -17.42 19.49
C SER A 196 -30.82 -17.58 19.93
N ASP A 197 -31.63 -16.52 19.88
CA ASP A 197 -33.10 -16.59 20.02
C ASP A 197 -33.78 -16.14 18.70
#